data_b59fbda0b2db4bd286b76d8c868a4ee0
#
_entry.id   b59fbda0b2db4bd286b76d8c868a4ee0
#
_cell.length_a   1.000
_cell.length_b   1.000
_cell.length_c   1.000
_cell.angle_alpha   90.00
_cell.angle_beta   90.00
_cell.angle_gamma   90.00
#
_symmetry.space_group_name_H-M   'P 1'
#
loop_
_entity.id
_entity.type
_entity.pdbx_description
1 polymer ?
#
loop_
_entity_poly.entity_id
_entity_poly.type
_entity_poly.pdbx_seq_one_letter_code
_entity_poly.pdbx_strand_id
1 'polypeptide(L)'
;MAEMDTSSSGGHKKGPGVKKGKKLSTRVDLTPMVDLGFLLITFFIFTTTMSQPTAMKLFLPKDADNPEDQNKAKESGVITLLLGKDNNVFYYEGQLAPDGSNFKSSTFKEIRNVLLEKKARTNEKDLVVVLKPSSESTYKNVVDILDEMTINVLKRYALVDISATEEQLVKLSDAAGAAAASN
;
A
#
# COMPACT_ATOMS: atom_id res chain seq x y z
N MET A 1 -1.68 -25.91 -36.67
CA MET A 1 -0.81 -27.11 -36.49
C MET A 1 0.55 -26.81 -37.08
N ALA A 2 1.57 -26.69 -36.25
CA ALA A 2 2.96 -26.50 -36.70
C ALA A 2 3.61 -27.89 -36.85
N GLU A 3 3.80 -28.33 -38.06
CA GLU A 3 4.49 -29.59 -38.38
C GLU A 3 5.91 -29.29 -38.89
N MET A 4 6.88 -29.94 -38.32
CA MET A 4 8.27 -29.85 -38.79
C MET A 4 8.59 -31.09 -39.62
N ASP A 5 8.90 -30.91 -40.92
CA ASP A 5 9.29 -31.99 -41.83
C ASP A 5 10.80 -32.22 -41.78
N THR A 6 11.22 -33.39 -41.31
CA THR A 6 12.63 -33.78 -41.18
C THR A 6 13.07 -34.66 -42.36
N SER A 7 12.48 -34.56 -43.53
CA SER A 7 12.90 -35.31 -44.71
C SER A 7 14.23 -34.76 -45.27
N SER A 8 15.33 -35.39 -44.92
CA SER A 8 16.63 -35.15 -45.57
C SER A 8 16.66 -35.80 -46.95
N SER A 9 16.63 -35.01 -48.00
CA SER A 9 16.86 -35.43 -49.40
C SER A 9 18.36 -35.70 -49.61
N GLY A 10 18.79 -36.92 -49.29
CA GLY A 10 20.13 -37.41 -49.65
C GLY A 10 20.08 -38.28 -50.91
N GLY A 11 20.46 -37.72 -52.06
CA GLY A 11 20.60 -38.45 -53.27
C GLY A 11 21.85 -39.36 -53.25
N HIS A 12 21.68 -40.69 -53.24
CA HIS A 12 22.76 -41.66 -53.51
C HIS A 12 22.46 -42.50 -54.72
N LYS A 13 23.51 -42.66 -55.58
CA LYS A 13 23.51 -43.42 -56.80
C LYS A 13 23.10 -44.87 -56.58
N LYS A 14 22.29 -45.41 -57.49
CA LYS A 14 21.79 -46.78 -57.53
C LYS A 14 22.92 -47.80 -57.70
N GLY A 15 23.11 -48.73 -56.73
CA GLY A 15 23.73 -50.02 -56.89
C GLY A 15 22.63 -51.11 -57.01
N PRO A 16 22.84 -52.20 -57.71
CA PRO A 16 21.79 -53.21 -57.97
C PRO A 16 21.57 -54.06 -56.73
N GLY A 17 20.33 -54.15 -56.28
CA GLY A 17 19.90 -55.29 -55.46
C GLY A 17 19.42 -55.04 -54.06
N VAL A 18 19.29 -53.77 -53.54
CA VAL A 18 18.74 -53.54 -52.21
C VAL A 18 17.36 -52.87 -52.31
N LYS A 19 16.30 -53.57 -51.84
CA LYS A 19 14.98 -53.00 -51.70
C LYS A 19 15.06 -51.88 -50.66
N LYS A 20 15.05 -50.60 -51.08
CA LYS A 20 14.96 -49.48 -50.19
C LYS A 20 13.64 -49.54 -49.43
N GLY A 21 13.67 -49.81 -48.12
CA GLY A 21 12.55 -49.60 -47.24
C GLY A 21 12.09 -48.14 -47.37
N LYS A 22 10.80 -47.94 -47.57
CA LYS A 22 10.18 -46.60 -47.56
C LYS A 22 10.57 -45.93 -46.23
N LYS A 23 11.38 -44.88 -46.27
CA LYS A 23 11.59 -44.05 -45.10
C LYS A 23 10.25 -43.37 -44.76
N LEU A 24 9.62 -43.82 -43.69
CA LEU A 24 8.46 -43.12 -43.12
C LEU A 24 8.98 -41.77 -42.65
N SER A 25 8.46 -40.71 -43.26
CA SER A 25 8.64 -39.35 -42.73
C SER A 25 8.02 -39.30 -41.36
N THR A 26 8.86 -39.18 -40.33
CA THR A 26 8.40 -38.99 -38.95
C THR A 26 8.04 -37.49 -38.82
N ARG A 27 6.76 -37.19 -38.95
CA ARG A 27 6.24 -35.87 -38.63
C ARG A 27 6.16 -35.79 -37.13
N VAL A 28 6.91 -34.88 -36.53
CA VAL A 28 6.86 -34.60 -35.10
C VAL A 28 5.81 -33.52 -34.87
N ASP A 29 4.78 -33.86 -34.15
CA ASP A 29 3.78 -32.87 -33.72
C ASP A 29 4.37 -32.00 -32.60
N LEU A 30 4.51 -30.71 -32.86
CA LEU A 30 5.05 -29.73 -31.91
C LEU A 30 3.97 -29.13 -31.01
N THR A 31 2.71 -29.46 -31.24
CA THR A 31 1.57 -28.90 -30.46
C THR A 31 1.73 -29.13 -28.95
N PRO A 32 2.12 -30.35 -28.47
CA PRO A 32 2.30 -30.55 -27.03
C PRO A 32 3.43 -29.74 -26.41
N MET A 33 4.49 -29.47 -27.20
CA MET A 33 5.62 -28.67 -26.71
C MET A 33 5.24 -27.18 -26.54
N VAL A 34 4.46 -26.66 -27.48
CA VAL A 34 3.98 -25.28 -27.43
C VAL A 34 2.98 -25.10 -26.27
N ASP A 35 2.11 -26.06 -26.05
CA ASP A 35 1.14 -26.05 -24.96
C ASP A 35 1.83 -26.08 -23.59
N LEU A 36 2.85 -26.96 -23.44
CA LEU A 36 3.66 -27.00 -22.21
C LEU A 36 4.36 -25.65 -21.96
N GLY A 37 4.92 -25.03 -22.99
CA GLY A 37 5.55 -23.72 -22.91
C GLY A 37 4.54 -22.62 -22.52
N PHE A 38 3.35 -22.66 -23.09
CA PHE A 38 2.29 -21.70 -22.76
C PHE A 38 1.81 -21.86 -21.30
N LEU A 39 1.59 -23.09 -20.85
CA LEU A 39 1.23 -23.36 -19.47
C LEU A 39 2.30 -22.91 -18.49
N LEU A 40 3.58 -23.11 -18.82
CA LEU A 40 4.69 -22.65 -18.00
C LEU A 40 4.70 -21.11 -17.89
N ILE A 41 4.55 -20.40 -19.00
CA ILE A 41 4.54 -18.94 -19.04
C ILE A 41 3.35 -18.40 -18.24
N THR A 42 2.15 -18.95 -18.46
CA THR A 42 0.94 -18.51 -17.73
C THR A 42 1.06 -18.77 -16.24
N PHE A 43 1.65 -19.90 -15.84
CA PHE A 43 1.91 -20.21 -14.45
C PHE A 43 2.88 -19.20 -13.82
N PHE A 44 3.99 -18.87 -14.48
CA PHE A 44 4.93 -17.88 -13.98
C PHE A 44 4.31 -16.46 -13.88
N ILE A 45 3.56 -16.04 -14.89
CA ILE A 45 2.87 -14.74 -14.84
C ILE A 45 1.88 -14.71 -13.67
N PHE A 46 1.12 -15.78 -13.49
CA PHE A 46 0.15 -15.86 -12.38
C PHE A 46 0.85 -15.83 -11.01
N THR A 47 1.90 -16.64 -10.82
CA THR A 47 2.64 -16.67 -9.55
C THR A 47 3.34 -15.35 -9.23
N THR A 48 3.92 -14.68 -10.23
CA THR A 48 4.58 -13.37 -10.03
C THR A 48 3.59 -12.26 -9.72
N THR A 49 2.39 -12.26 -10.32
CA THR A 49 1.35 -11.27 -10.01
C THR A 49 0.77 -11.45 -8.61
N MET A 50 0.63 -12.69 -8.13
CA MET A 50 0.18 -12.97 -6.77
C MET A 50 1.25 -12.70 -5.70
N SER A 51 2.52 -12.73 -6.08
CA SER A 51 3.65 -12.47 -5.17
C SER A 51 3.97 -10.98 -5.00
N GLN A 52 3.24 -10.08 -5.65
CA GLN A 52 3.47 -8.65 -5.44
C GLN A 52 3.02 -8.26 -4.03
N PRO A 53 3.94 -7.79 -3.17
CA PRO A 53 3.55 -7.29 -1.86
C PRO A 53 2.64 -6.08 -2.06
N THR A 54 1.45 -6.13 -1.47
CA THR A 54 0.54 -5.00 -1.42
C THR A 54 1.10 -3.99 -0.41
N ALA A 55 2.08 -3.20 -0.84
CA ALA A 55 2.59 -2.11 -0.01
C ALA A 55 1.57 -0.97 0.00
N MET A 56 1.23 -0.47 1.18
CA MET A 56 0.45 0.75 1.31
C MET A 56 1.17 1.90 0.59
N LYS A 57 0.44 2.62 -0.25
CA LYS A 57 0.96 3.83 -0.89
C LYS A 57 0.94 4.97 0.14
N LEU A 58 2.06 5.19 0.78
CA LEU A 58 2.26 6.33 1.66
C LEU A 58 2.52 7.58 0.81
N PHE A 59 1.60 8.52 0.85
CA PHE A 59 1.80 9.83 0.23
C PHE A 59 2.53 10.73 1.23
N LEU A 60 3.86 10.73 1.18
CA LEU A 60 4.61 11.77 1.89
C LEU A 60 4.44 13.09 1.13
N PRO A 61 4.17 14.20 1.83
CA PRO A 61 4.28 15.53 1.21
C PRO A 61 5.68 15.65 0.64
N LYS A 62 5.80 16.01 -0.62
CA LYS A 62 7.09 16.47 -1.14
C LYS A 62 7.42 17.74 -0.39
N ASP A 63 8.65 17.87 0.07
CA ASP A 63 9.17 19.16 0.49
C ASP A 63 8.93 20.12 -0.67
N ALA A 64 7.92 20.97 -0.52
CA ALA A 64 7.60 21.93 -1.55
C ALA A 64 8.66 23.01 -1.49
N ASP A 65 9.33 23.22 -2.61
CA ASP A 65 10.38 24.25 -2.77
C ASP A 65 9.87 25.67 -2.51
N ASN A 66 8.56 25.84 -2.26
CA ASN A 66 7.91 27.12 -1.96
C ASN A 66 7.09 27.04 -0.68
N PRO A 67 7.44 27.80 0.37
CA PRO A 67 6.67 27.87 1.62
C PRO A 67 5.23 28.37 1.44
N GLU A 68 4.94 29.10 0.38
CA GLU A 68 3.62 29.67 0.08
C GLU A 68 2.60 28.64 -0.42
N ASP A 69 3.05 27.53 -1.02
CA ASP A 69 2.15 26.47 -1.49
C ASP A 69 1.76 25.48 -0.38
N GLN A 70 2.50 25.45 0.72
CA GLN A 70 2.14 24.68 1.92
C GLN A 70 0.95 25.27 2.68
N ASN A 71 0.74 26.56 2.58
CA ASN A 71 -0.35 27.26 3.32
C ASN A 71 -1.73 27.16 2.67
N LYS A 72 -1.87 26.49 1.53
CA LYS A 72 -3.13 26.44 0.77
C LYS A 72 -4.08 25.28 1.14
N ALA A 73 -3.70 24.36 2.00
CA ALA A 73 -4.69 23.53 2.67
C ALA A 73 -5.39 24.46 3.68
N LYS A 74 -6.64 24.83 3.40
CA LYS A 74 -7.42 25.65 4.35
C LYS A 74 -7.29 24.98 5.72
N GLU A 75 -6.78 25.73 6.71
CA GLU A 75 -6.53 25.22 8.08
C GLU A 75 -7.73 24.43 8.65
N SER A 76 -8.94 24.83 8.26
CA SER A 76 -10.18 24.12 8.60
C SER A 76 -10.30 22.71 8.01
N GLY A 77 -9.54 22.38 6.97
CA GLY A 77 -9.56 21.05 6.34
C GLY A 77 -8.53 20.07 6.90
N VAL A 78 -7.60 20.54 7.73
CA VAL A 78 -6.55 19.67 8.28
C VAL A 78 -7.01 19.09 9.61
N ILE A 79 -6.78 17.79 9.78
CA ILE A 79 -6.88 17.10 11.06
C ILE A 79 -5.56 16.37 11.33
N THR A 80 -4.98 16.59 12.49
CA THR A 80 -3.75 15.94 12.92
C THR A 80 -4.08 14.87 13.95
N LEU A 81 -3.59 13.64 13.72
CA LEU A 81 -3.73 12.51 14.62
C LEU A 81 -2.35 12.19 15.21
N LEU A 82 -2.29 12.16 16.53
CA LEU A 82 -1.09 11.78 17.28
C LEU A 82 -1.33 10.42 17.92
N LEU A 83 -0.40 9.51 17.71
CA LEU A 83 -0.48 8.16 18.26
C LEU A 83 0.35 8.09 19.55
N GLY A 84 -0.34 7.86 20.65
CA GLY A 84 0.26 7.73 21.98
C GLY A 84 0.58 6.28 22.34
N LYS A 85 0.83 6.07 23.63
CA LYS A 85 1.02 4.77 24.23
C LYS A 85 -0.32 4.04 24.43
N ASP A 86 -0.30 2.71 24.58
CA ASP A 86 -1.45 1.87 24.96
C ASP A 86 -2.71 2.06 24.10
N ASN A 87 -2.53 2.26 22.79
CA ASN A 87 -3.59 2.48 21.82
C ASN A 87 -4.39 3.78 22.04
N ASN A 88 -3.81 4.78 22.69
CA ASN A 88 -4.40 6.10 22.80
C ASN A 88 -4.17 6.88 21.49
N VAL A 89 -5.20 7.56 21.05
CA VAL A 89 -5.14 8.43 19.88
C VAL A 89 -5.56 9.82 20.32
N PHE A 90 -4.73 10.80 20.01
CA PHE A 90 -5.06 12.19 20.24
C PHE A 90 -5.25 12.89 18.91
N TYR A 91 -6.05 13.93 18.88
CA TYR A 91 -6.27 14.67 17.65
C TYR A 91 -6.56 16.15 17.92
N TYR A 92 -6.24 16.94 16.93
CA TYR A 92 -6.65 18.34 16.88
C TYR A 92 -6.94 18.76 15.44
N GLU A 93 -7.74 19.79 15.28
CA GLU A 93 -8.11 20.35 13.97
C GLU A 93 -7.34 21.65 13.73
N GLY A 94 -6.81 21.80 12.50
CA GLY A 94 -6.03 22.97 12.12
C GLY A 94 -4.66 23.02 12.79
N GLN A 95 -4.33 24.15 13.40
CA GLN A 95 -3.10 24.32 14.17
C GLN A 95 -3.34 24.02 15.64
N LEU A 96 -2.32 23.46 16.30
CA LEU A 96 -2.38 23.23 17.74
C LEU A 96 -2.44 24.57 18.48
N ALA A 97 -3.45 24.76 19.31
CA ALA A 97 -3.56 25.96 20.14
C ALA A 97 -2.43 25.97 21.18
N PRO A 98 -1.81 27.13 21.45
CA PRO A 98 -0.71 27.24 22.42
C PRO A 98 -1.09 26.80 23.84
N ASP A 99 -2.38 26.90 24.19
CA ASP A 99 -2.96 26.46 25.44
C ASP A 99 -3.45 25.01 25.45
N GLY A 100 -3.33 24.29 24.31
CA GLY A 100 -3.80 22.93 24.15
C GLY A 100 -5.31 22.75 24.15
N SER A 101 -6.10 23.83 24.06
CA SER A 101 -7.56 23.78 24.20
C SER A 101 -8.26 22.95 23.12
N ASN A 102 -7.66 22.83 21.93
CA ASN A 102 -8.19 22.01 20.83
C ASN A 102 -7.64 20.58 20.79
N PHE A 103 -6.79 20.21 21.75
CA PHE A 103 -6.22 18.86 21.86
C PHE A 103 -7.25 17.93 22.52
N LYS A 104 -7.64 16.88 21.81
CA LYS A 104 -8.67 15.94 22.26
C LYS A 104 -8.12 14.53 22.29
N SER A 105 -8.55 13.77 23.30
CA SER A 105 -8.28 12.34 23.41
C SER A 105 -9.39 11.53 22.74
N SER A 106 -9.02 10.43 22.10
CA SER A 106 -9.92 9.48 21.46
C SER A 106 -9.34 8.07 21.52
N THR A 107 -10.16 7.08 21.19
CA THR A 107 -9.73 5.69 21.04
C THR A 107 -9.74 5.29 19.56
N PHE A 108 -9.07 4.17 19.22
CA PHE A 108 -9.11 3.62 17.85
C PHE A 108 -10.52 3.32 17.35
N LYS A 109 -11.48 3.06 18.26
CA LYS A 109 -12.88 2.81 17.88
C LYS A 109 -13.65 4.09 17.57
N GLU A 110 -13.35 5.16 18.30
CA GLU A 110 -14.04 6.44 18.19
C GLU A 110 -13.46 7.31 17.09
N ILE A 111 -12.15 7.19 16.82
CA ILE A 111 -11.48 8.01 15.81
C ILE A 111 -12.11 7.88 14.42
N ARG A 112 -12.65 6.70 14.09
CA ARG A 112 -13.43 6.49 12.87
C ARG A 112 -14.60 7.48 12.75
N ASN A 113 -15.36 7.64 13.82
CA ASN A 113 -16.51 8.55 13.84
C ASN A 113 -16.05 10.01 13.65
N VAL A 114 -14.96 10.40 14.31
CA VAL A 114 -14.35 11.72 14.17
C VAL A 114 -13.92 11.99 12.72
N LEU A 115 -13.27 11.01 12.09
CA LEU A 115 -12.83 11.11 10.70
C LEU A 115 -14.01 11.19 9.71
N LEU A 116 -15.06 10.40 9.93
CA LEU A 116 -16.28 10.43 9.11
C LEU A 116 -17.01 11.78 9.26
N GLU A 117 -17.13 12.28 10.50
CA GLU A 117 -17.74 13.58 10.77
C GLU A 117 -16.93 14.71 10.12
N LYS A 118 -15.60 14.66 10.22
CA LYS A 118 -14.72 15.62 9.56
C LYS A 118 -14.85 15.55 8.04
N LYS A 119 -14.91 14.34 7.46
CA LYS A 119 -15.13 14.13 6.03
C LYS A 119 -16.48 14.69 5.57
N ALA A 120 -17.54 14.56 6.37
CA ALA A 120 -18.85 15.10 6.04
C ALA A 120 -18.90 16.63 6.06
N ARG A 121 -18.11 17.27 6.94
CA ARG A 121 -18.05 18.74 7.09
C ARG A 121 -17.07 19.40 6.11
N THR A 122 -16.12 18.66 5.57
CA THR A 122 -15.02 19.19 4.75
C THR A 122 -15.09 18.62 3.34
N ASN A 123 -14.80 19.44 2.33
CA ASN A 123 -14.69 18.94 0.96
C ASN A 123 -13.56 17.92 0.83
N GLU A 124 -13.78 16.86 0.04
CA GLU A 124 -12.78 15.80 -0.18
C GLU A 124 -11.43 16.34 -0.70
N LYS A 125 -11.46 17.47 -1.42
CA LYS A 125 -10.24 18.12 -1.95
C LYS A 125 -9.46 18.91 -0.91
N ASP A 126 -10.10 19.34 0.16
CA ASP A 126 -9.50 20.18 1.20
C ASP A 126 -9.12 19.36 2.44
N LEU A 127 -9.70 18.15 2.58
CA LEU A 127 -9.43 17.28 3.71
C LEU A 127 -8.03 16.66 3.61
N VAL A 128 -7.21 16.92 4.61
CA VAL A 128 -5.87 16.34 4.78
C VAL A 128 -5.74 15.78 6.18
N VAL A 129 -5.35 14.53 6.30
CA VAL A 129 -5.07 13.86 7.57
C VAL A 129 -3.58 13.78 7.78
N VAL A 130 -3.06 14.33 8.85
CA VAL A 130 -1.65 14.26 9.22
C VAL A 130 -1.50 13.26 10.36
N LEU A 131 -0.66 12.24 10.17
CA LEU A 131 -0.39 11.21 11.17
C LEU A 131 0.97 11.48 11.79
N LYS A 132 1.02 11.58 13.11
CA LYS A 132 2.25 11.82 13.86
C LYS A 132 2.40 10.77 14.97
N PRO A 133 3.14 9.69 14.73
CA PRO A 133 3.41 8.70 15.78
C PRO A 133 4.37 9.27 16.82
N SER A 134 4.08 9.08 18.11
CA SER A 134 5.02 9.38 19.19
C SER A 134 6.09 8.29 19.28
N SER A 135 7.16 8.57 20.02
CA SER A 135 8.24 7.60 20.30
C SER A 135 7.76 6.35 21.08
N GLU A 136 6.63 6.44 21.78
CA GLU A 136 6.04 5.36 22.56
C GLU A 136 4.93 4.60 21.80
N SER A 137 4.56 5.06 20.59
CA SER A 137 3.56 4.38 19.76
C SER A 137 4.10 3.10 19.15
N THR A 138 3.24 2.11 18.95
CA THR A 138 3.63 0.85 18.29
C THR A 138 3.44 0.94 16.78
N TYR A 139 4.26 0.18 16.03
CA TYR A 139 4.08 0.05 14.59
C TYR A 139 2.66 -0.44 14.21
N LYS A 140 2.08 -1.31 15.05
CA LYS A 140 0.72 -1.78 14.88
C LYS A 140 -0.28 -0.62 14.87
N ASN A 141 -0.15 0.34 15.77
CA ASN A 141 -1.02 1.51 15.84
C ASN A 141 -0.97 2.35 14.57
N VAL A 142 0.24 2.51 14.00
CA VAL A 142 0.40 3.21 12.71
C VAL A 142 -0.32 2.48 11.59
N VAL A 143 -0.16 1.15 11.50
CA VAL A 143 -0.81 0.34 10.48
C VAL A 143 -2.34 0.38 10.65
N ASP A 144 -2.85 0.22 11.87
CA ASP A 144 -4.28 0.25 12.15
C ASP A 144 -4.93 1.58 11.71
N ILE A 145 -4.26 2.72 11.93
CA ILE A 145 -4.75 4.02 11.45
C ILE A 145 -4.67 4.15 9.92
N LEU A 146 -3.61 3.64 9.30
CA LEU A 146 -3.50 3.64 7.84
C LEU A 146 -4.59 2.77 7.19
N ASP A 147 -4.96 1.66 7.82
CA ASP A 147 -6.10 0.85 7.41
C ASP A 147 -7.41 1.63 7.54
N GLU A 148 -7.60 2.39 8.63
CA GLU A 148 -8.75 3.28 8.78
C GLU A 148 -8.83 4.35 7.68
N MET A 149 -7.69 4.92 7.25
CA MET A 149 -7.67 5.85 6.12
C MET A 149 -8.18 5.18 4.84
N THR A 150 -7.74 3.94 4.61
CA THR A 150 -8.13 3.16 3.43
C THR A 150 -9.61 2.76 3.48
N ILE A 151 -10.10 2.28 4.62
CA ILE A 151 -11.50 1.89 4.82
C ILE A 151 -12.45 3.07 4.61
N ASN A 152 -12.08 4.24 5.13
CA ASN A 152 -12.88 5.47 5.02
C ASN A 152 -12.66 6.22 3.69
N VAL A 153 -11.86 5.66 2.77
CA VAL A 153 -11.54 6.25 1.47
C VAL A 153 -11.00 7.67 1.61
N LEU A 154 -10.08 7.87 2.56
CA LEU A 154 -9.38 9.13 2.77
C LEU A 154 -8.12 9.14 1.89
N LYS A 155 -8.15 9.92 0.81
CA LYS A 155 -7.11 9.89 -0.24
C LYS A 155 -5.87 10.71 0.10
N ARG A 156 -6.02 11.70 0.99
CA ARG A 156 -4.96 12.66 1.29
C ARG A 156 -4.57 12.54 2.75
N TYR A 157 -3.52 11.80 3.00
CA TYR A 157 -2.91 11.70 4.33
C TYR A 157 -1.38 11.72 4.22
N ALA A 158 -0.73 12.15 5.28
CA ALA A 158 0.71 12.22 5.37
C ALA A 158 1.18 11.69 6.72
N LEU A 159 2.28 10.95 6.72
CA LEU A 159 3.01 10.56 7.92
C LEU A 159 4.15 11.55 8.11
N VAL A 160 4.17 12.21 9.27
CA VAL A 160 5.14 13.25 9.60
C VAL A 160 5.66 12.99 11.01
N ASP A 161 6.91 13.36 11.26
CA ASP A 161 7.48 13.24 12.59
C ASP A 161 6.78 14.18 13.58
N ILE A 162 6.61 13.70 14.82
CA ILE A 162 6.02 14.48 15.90
C ILE A 162 6.97 15.59 16.35
N SER A 163 6.44 16.77 16.65
CA SER A 163 7.26 17.85 17.21
C SER A 163 7.49 17.66 18.72
N ALA A 164 8.56 18.23 19.24
CA ALA A 164 8.91 18.11 20.67
C ALA A 164 7.80 18.60 21.61
N THR A 165 7.08 19.64 21.21
CA THR A 165 5.94 20.18 21.98
C THR A 165 4.73 19.26 21.98
N GLU A 166 4.42 18.67 20.82
CA GLU A 166 3.33 17.69 20.69
C GLU A 166 3.65 16.40 21.44
N GLU A 167 4.89 15.94 21.39
CA GLU A 167 5.32 14.74 22.12
C GLU A 167 5.17 14.91 23.64
N GLN A 168 5.50 16.09 24.17
CA GLN A 168 5.29 16.41 25.59
C GLN A 168 3.80 16.39 25.97
N LEU A 169 2.94 16.94 25.14
CA LEU A 169 1.50 16.92 25.36
C LEU A 169 0.93 15.51 25.34
N VAL A 170 1.36 14.67 24.40
CA VAL A 170 0.95 13.27 24.33
C VAL A 170 1.38 12.53 25.61
N LYS A 171 2.62 12.67 26.05
CA LYS A 171 3.13 12.04 27.29
C LYS A 171 2.37 12.49 28.53
N LEU A 172 2.06 13.76 28.63
CA LEU A 172 1.28 14.31 29.76
C LEU A 172 -0.14 13.76 29.77
N SER A 173 -0.77 13.68 28.60
CA SER A 173 -2.14 13.16 28.45
C SER A 173 -2.22 11.66 28.67
N ASP A 174 -1.23 10.89 28.21
CA ASP A 174 -1.12 9.45 28.47
C ASP A 174 -0.97 9.19 29.99
N ALA A 175 -0.15 9.97 30.69
CA ALA A 175 0.03 9.86 32.14
C ALA A 175 -1.26 10.21 32.91
N ALA A 176 -1.99 11.23 32.47
CA ALA A 176 -3.29 11.61 33.06
C ALA A 176 -4.38 10.57 32.81
N GLY A 177 -4.43 9.98 31.60
CA GLY A 177 -5.36 8.90 31.27
C GLY A 177 -5.09 7.62 32.07
N ALA A 178 -3.83 7.26 32.28
CA ALA A 178 -3.45 6.11 33.11
C ALA A 178 -3.85 6.30 34.57
N ALA A 179 -3.73 7.52 35.11
CA ALA A 179 -4.16 7.83 36.48
C ALA A 179 -5.69 7.76 36.66
N ALA A 180 -6.45 8.12 35.62
CA ALA A 180 -7.93 8.03 35.64
C ALA A 180 -8.45 6.60 35.52
N ALA A 181 -7.70 5.70 34.89
CA ALA A 181 -8.08 4.30 34.72
C ALA A 181 -7.73 3.41 35.94
N SER A 182 -6.93 3.91 36.89
CA SER A 182 -6.49 3.20 38.10
C SER A 182 -7.32 3.49 39.35
N ASN A 183 -8.34 4.32 39.24
CA ASN A 183 -9.31 4.66 40.30
C ASN A 183 -10.69 4.06 39.98
#